data_dff13dab45213780dda8e30259959b0c
#
_entry.id   dff13dab45213780dda8e30259959b0c
#
_cell.length_a   1.000
_cell.length_b   1.000
_cell.length_c   1.000
_cell.angle_alpha   90.00
_cell.angle_beta   90.00
_cell.angle_gamma   90.00
#
_symmetry.space_group_name_H-M   'P 1'
#
loop_
_entity.id
_entity.type
_entity.pdbx_description
1 polymer ?
#
loop_
_entity_poly.entity_id
_entity_poly.type
_entity_poly.pdbx_seq_one_letter_code
_entity_poly.pdbx_strand_id
1 'polypeptide(L)'
;MQHEYMIEVRDLVKVYPGGARAVDGIDFDVPREGFFGFLGPNGAGKTTTMKILATLLRKTSGSVTVAGYDVETDAKAIRRSIGFAMQEVGVDDLATGRDFLQLQGVLYGLHRREARRRADELLELVGLEKVADQRIGTYSGGMRRRIDIAGALMHDPDILFLDEPTVGLDPQSRIAMWEHLESLNTKGVTVLLTTQVMEEADRLCREIAIIDHGKIVAGGSPESLKAGVGGDVVQIVLSGATDGVGDGLNGEAERLVRQRGYVQEVNSVDGGIAVTVKNGSAAVPDLVGLLHTERVPVGSLSVVRPTLDDVFLKHTGRAIRAEEATGEVSDTMRQSMRLRRR
;
A
#
# COMPACT_ATOMS: atom_id res chain seq x y z
N MET A 1 -21.13 -23.80 1.92
CA MET A 1 -20.36 -23.38 0.70
C MET A 1 -19.35 -22.37 1.18
N GLN A 2 -18.06 -22.62 1.02
CA GLN A 2 -17.04 -21.60 1.30
C GLN A 2 -17.18 -20.53 0.21
N HIS A 3 -17.45 -19.29 0.59
CA HIS A 3 -17.42 -18.16 -0.34
C HIS A 3 -16.00 -18.03 -0.89
N GLU A 4 -15.85 -17.85 -2.19
CA GLU A 4 -14.56 -17.70 -2.88
C GLU A 4 -13.87 -16.42 -2.41
N TYR A 5 -14.67 -15.38 -2.14
CA TYR A 5 -14.19 -14.08 -1.67
C TYR A 5 -14.50 -13.85 -0.19
N MET A 6 -13.62 -13.14 0.46
CA MET A 6 -13.77 -12.72 1.85
C MET A 6 -14.55 -11.40 1.96
N ILE A 7 -14.42 -10.53 0.95
CA ILE A 7 -15.18 -9.29 0.81
C ILE A 7 -15.69 -9.21 -0.63
N GLU A 8 -16.95 -8.85 -0.79
CA GLU A 8 -17.55 -8.56 -2.09
C GLU A 8 -18.26 -7.20 -2.03
N VAL A 9 -17.93 -6.32 -2.96
CA VAL A 9 -18.48 -4.96 -3.03
C VAL A 9 -19.00 -4.71 -4.43
N ARG A 10 -20.26 -4.22 -4.52
CA ARG A 10 -20.90 -3.87 -5.80
C ARG A 10 -21.58 -2.51 -5.70
N ASP A 11 -21.23 -1.63 -6.62
CA ASP A 11 -21.77 -0.27 -6.77
C ASP A 11 -21.81 0.51 -5.46
N LEU A 12 -20.73 0.40 -4.66
CA LEU A 12 -20.67 1.06 -3.36
C LEU A 12 -20.57 2.57 -3.53
N VAL A 13 -21.55 3.27 -2.94
CA VAL A 13 -21.57 4.74 -2.90
C VAL A 13 -21.63 5.23 -1.47
N LYS A 14 -20.87 6.28 -1.18
CA LYS A 14 -20.96 7.06 0.05
C LYS A 14 -20.97 8.55 -0.22
N VAL A 15 -22.10 9.16 0.16
CA VAL A 15 -22.28 10.61 0.16
C VAL A 15 -22.44 11.07 1.61
N TYR A 16 -21.65 12.06 2.02
CA TYR A 16 -21.75 12.66 3.35
C TYR A 16 -22.82 13.77 3.38
N PRO A 17 -23.35 14.13 4.57
CA PRO A 17 -24.15 15.34 4.73
C PRO A 17 -23.38 16.54 4.15
N GLY A 18 -24.04 17.33 3.28
CA GLY A 18 -23.36 18.41 2.54
C GLY A 18 -22.98 18.06 1.09
N GLY A 19 -23.26 16.83 0.64
CA GLY A 19 -23.15 16.42 -0.77
C GLY A 19 -21.76 15.91 -1.19
N ALA A 20 -20.78 15.90 -0.30
CA ALA A 20 -19.45 15.35 -0.61
C ALA A 20 -19.53 13.84 -0.86
N ARG A 21 -19.21 13.44 -2.10
CA ARG A 21 -19.20 12.04 -2.54
C ARG A 21 -17.80 11.45 -2.32
N ALA A 22 -17.63 10.71 -1.22
CA ALA A 22 -16.37 10.13 -0.83
C ALA A 22 -16.08 8.77 -1.50
N VAL A 23 -17.15 8.04 -1.89
CA VAL A 23 -17.08 6.80 -2.66
C VAL A 23 -18.15 6.87 -3.75
N ASP A 24 -17.79 6.56 -4.98
CA ASP A 24 -18.61 6.82 -6.16
C ASP A 24 -18.71 5.59 -7.08
N GLY A 25 -19.50 4.59 -6.64
CA GLY A 25 -19.80 3.41 -7.43
C GLY A 25 -18.59 2.51 -7.63
N ILE A 26 -17.98 2.03 -6.54
CA ILE A 26 -16.83 1.12 -6.64
C ILE A 26 -17.26 -0.34 -6.54
N ASP A 27 -16.58 -1.17 -7.35
CA ASP A 27 -16.73 -2.63 -7.39
C ASP A 27 -15.37 -3.28 -7.16
N PHE A 28 -15.29 -4.23 -6.23
CA PHE A 28 -14.09 -5.02 -6.01
C PHE A 28 -14.39 -6.27 -5.17
N ASP A 29 -13.51 -7.24 -5.27
CA ASP A 29 -13.53 -8.46 -4.49
C ASP A 29 -12.19 -8.65 -3.79
N VAL A 30 -12.23 -9.15 -2.55
CA VAL A 30 -11.03 -9.50 -1.79
C VAL A 30 -11.02 -11.03 -1.65
N PRO A 31 -10.05 -11.72 -2.24
CA PRO A 31 -9.93 -13.16 -2.10
C PRO A 31 -9.61 -13.57 -0.66
N ARG A 32 -9.84 -14.84 -0.33
CA ARG A 32 -9.40 -15.41 0.94
C ARG A 32 -7.89 -15.51 0.97
N GLU A 33 -7.33 -15.29 2.14
CA GLU A 33 -5.90 -15.37 2.43
C GLU A 33 -5.04 -14.40 1.61
N GLY A 34 -4.09 -13.76 2.27
CA GLY A 34 -3.18 -12.82 1.68
C GLY A 34 -3.57 -11.36 1.90
N PHE A 35 -2.84 -10.47 1.24
CA PHE A 35 -2.98 -9.03 1.39
C PHE A 35 -3.67 -8.42 0.17
N PHE A 36 -4.71 -7.63 0.42
CA PHE A 36 -5.33 -6.75 -0.55
C PHE A 36 -5.08 -5.30 -0.16
N GLY A 37 -4.59 -4.48 -1.10
CA GLY A 37 -4.25 -3.08 -0.88
C GLY A 37 -5.21 -2.09 -1.52
N PHE A 38 -5.71 -1.12 -0.76
CA PHE A 38 -6.26 0.11 -1.29
C PHE A 38 -5.18 1.16 -1.35
N LEU A 39 -4.73 1.50 -2.57
CA LEU A 39 -3.69 2.46 -2.83
C LEU A 39 -4.29 3.77 -3.36
N GLY A 40 -3.87 4.91 -2.81
CA GLY A 40 -4.33 6.21 -3.29
C GLY A 40 -4.00 7.37 -2.35
N PRO A 41 -4.18 8.62 -2.80
CA PRO A 41 -3.88 9.80 -2.00
C PRO A 41 -4.84 9.99 -0.84
N ASN A 42 -4.54 10.98 0.01
CA ASN A 42 -5.44 11.39 1.07
C ASN A 42 -6.75 11.94 0.47
N GLY A 43 -7.86 11.60 1.09
CA GLY A 43 -9.19 11.98 0.59
C GLY A 43 -9.73 11.15 -0.58
N ALA A 44 -8.99 10.17 -1.10
CA ALA A 44 -9.44 9.33 -2.21
C ALA A 44 -10.63 8.41 -1.90
N GLY A 45 -10.99 8.21 -0.61
CA GLY A 45 -12.08 7.34 -0.18
C GLY A 45 -11.65 6.06 0.54
N LYS A 46 -10.35 5.79 0.72
CA LYS A 46 -9.78 4.57 1.33
C LYS A 46 -10.38 4.29 2.72
N THR A 47 -10.14 5.20 3.68
CA THR A 47 -10.63 5.09 5.07
C THR A 47 -12.15 5.06 5.13
N THR A 48 -12.86 5.79 4.25
CA THR A 48 -14.32 5.76 4.15
C THR A 48 -14.81 4.37 3.76
N THR A 49 -14.23 3.77 2.73
CA THR A 49 -14.54 2.40 2.30
C THR A 49 -14.28 1.41 3.43
N MET A 50 -13.10 1.47 4.04
CA MET A 50 -12.73 0.58 5.14
C MET A 50 -13.71 0.70 6.34
N LYS A 51 -14.13 1.91 6.72
CA LYS A 51 -15.11 2.12 7.78
C LYS A 51 -16.49 1.52 7.46
N ILE A 52 -16.88 1.50 6.18
CA ILE A 52 -18.13 0.85 5.75
C ILE A 52 -18.00 -0.67 5.89
N LEU A 53 -16.90 -1.26 5.41
CA LEU A 53 -16.61 -2.69 5.54
C LEU A 53 -16.59 -3.14 7.01
N ALA A 54 -16.00 -2.31 7.88
CA ALA A 54 -15.96 -2.55 9.33
C ALA A 54 -17.28 -2.24 10.06
N THR A 55 -18.35 -1.89 9.34
CA THR A 55 -19.66 -1.52 9.91
C THR A 55 -19.63 -0.30 10.84
N LEU A 56 -18.62 0.54 10.75
CA LEU A 56 -18.47 1.78 11.52
C LEU A 56 -19.15 2.98 10.85
N LEU A 57 -19.42 2.87 9.54
CA LEU A 57 -20.06 3.89 8.73
C LEU A 57 -21.11 3.26 7.82
N ARG A 58 -22.31 3.84 7.74
CA ARG A 58 -23.35 3.37 6.81
C ARG A 58 -23.02 3.81 5.38
N LYS A 59 -23.20 2.92 4.42
CA LYS A 59 -23.18 3.24 2.98
C LYS A 59 -24.39 4.08 2.58
N THR A 60 -24.34 4.73 1.43
CA THR A 60 -25.49 5.43 0.84
C THR A 60 -26.27 4.49 -0.08
N SER A 61 -25.55 3.71 -0.92
CA SER A 61 -26.13 2.68 -1.79
C SER A 61 -25.10 1.60 -2.13
N GLY A 62 -25.50 0.62 -2.95
CA GLY A 62 -24.68 -0.53 -3.31
C GLY A 62 -24.88 -1.74 -2.40
N SER A 63 -24.18 -2.84 -2.66
CA SER A 63 -24.19 -4.03 -1.81
C SER A 63 -22.76 -4.34 -1.33
N VAL A 64 -22.64 -4.78 -0.07
CA VAL A 64 -21.36 -5.08 0.57
C VAL A 64 -21.51 -6.29 1.46
N THR A 65 -20.73 -7.33 1.23
CA THR A 65 -20.60 -8.49 2.11
C THR A 65 -19.17 -8.63 2.64
N VAL A 66 -19.04 -8.99 3.90
CA VAL A 66 -17.77 -9.23 4.59
C VAL A 66 -17.87 -10.55 5.34
N ALA A 67 -16.96 -11.48 5.10
CA ALA A 67 -16.98 -12.84 5.64
C ALA A 67 -18.31 -13.59 5.37
N GLY A 68 -18.99 -13.25 4.25
CA GLY A 68 -20.29 -13.80 3.88
C GLY A 68 -21.50 -13.14 4.58
N TYR A 69 -21.30 -12.07 5.33
CA TYR A 69 -22.34 -11.32 6.05
C TYR A 69 -22.58 -9.95 5.41
N ASP A 70 -23.83 -9.51 5.34
CA ASP A 70 -24.18 -8.17 4.85
C ASP A 70 -23.88 -7.08 5.90
N VAL A 71 -23.25 -5.97 5.48
CA VAL A 71 -22.80 -4.89 6.39
C VAL A 71 -23.94 -4.13 7.08
N GLU A 72 -25.16 -4.18 6.57
CA GLU A 72 -26.31 -3.46 7.16
C GLU A 72 -27.07 -4.35 8.14
N THR A 73 -27.25 -5.64 7.82
CA THR A 73 -28.08 -6.55 8.61
C THR A 73 -27.29 -7.33 9.65
N ASP A 74 -26.03 -7.67 9.36
CA ASP A 74 -25.24 -8.63 10.14
C ASP A 74 -24.03 -8.01 10.85
N ALA A 75 -24.07 -6.70 11.14
CA ALA A 75 -22.94 -5.94 11.71
C ALA A 75 -22.29 -6.60 12.94
N LYS A 76 -23.07 -7.33 13.76
CA LYS A 76 -22.54 -8.03 14.94
C LYS A 76 -21.68 -9.25 14.55
N ALA A 77 -22.07 -9.99 13.52
CA ALA A 77 -21.31 -11.13 13.00
C ALA A 77 -20.01 -10.63 12.39
N ILE A 78 -20.07 -9.60 11.54
CA ILE A 78 -18.90 -8.98 10.92
C ILE A 78 -17.89 -8.54 11.99
N ARG A 79 -18.31 -7.78 13.02
CA ARG A 79 -17.39 -7.31 14.08
C ARG A 79 -16.71 -8.42 14.88
N ARG A 80 -17.25 -9.63 14.85
CA ARG A 80 -16.60 -10.80 15.46
C ARG A 80 -15.58 -11.46 14.54
N SER A 81 -15.77 -11.32 13.22
CA SER A 81 -14.88 -11.89 12.21
C SER A 81 -13.74 -10.95 11.79
N ILE A 82 -13.79 -9.66 12.21
CA ILE A 82 -12.78 -8.68 11.78
C ILE A 82 -11.95 -8.16 12.96
N GLY A 83 -10.64 -7.99 12.74
CA GLY A 83 -9.78 -7.11 13.52
C GLY A 83 -9.64 -5.77 12.81
N PHE A 84 -9.54 -4.67 13.56
CA PHE A 84 -9.39 -3.35 12.96
C PHE A 84 -8.38 -2.50 13.71
N ALA A 85 -7.29 -2.13 13.04
CA ALA A 85 -6.31 -1.16 13.53
C ALA A 85 -6.44 0.13 12.71
N MET A 86 -6.93 1.19 13.34
CA MET A 86 -7.15 2.50 12.70
C MET A 86 -5.82 3.25 12.55
N GLN A 87 -5.83 4.32 11.74
CA GLN A 87 -4.67 5.21 11.56
C GLN A 87 -4.20 5.82 12.90
N GLU A 88 -5.14 6.31 13.71
CA GLU A 88 -4.85 6.74 15.07
C GLU A 88 -4.78 5.52 15.99
N VAL A 89 -3.67 5.37 16.67
CA VAL A 89 -3.42 4.24 17.58
C VAL A 89 -4.26 4.42 18.85
N GLY A 90 -5.22 3.52 19.06
CA GLY A 90 -6.19 3.57 20.16
C GLY A 90 -5.71 2.86 21.43
N VAL A 91 -4.50 3.12 21.92
CA VAL A 91 -3.92 2.47 23.11
C VAL A 91 -3.91 3.40 24.32
N ASP A 92 -4.05 2.82 25.52
CA ASP A 92 -3.92 3.54 26.78
C ASP A 92 -2.44 3.64 27.18
N ASP A 93 -1.91 4.85 27.24
CA ASP A 93 -0.52 5.14 27.62
C ASP A 93 -0.15 4.71 29.04
N LEU A 94 -1.12 4.57 29.93
CA LEU A 94 -0.91 4.18 31.34
C LEU A 94 -0.90 2.66 31.52
N ALA A 95 -1.49 1.90 30.60
CA ALA A 95 -1.50 0.45 30.63
C ALA A 95 -0.13 -0.12 30.23
N THR A 96 0.17 -1.35 30.69
CA THR A 96 1.26 -2.13 30.11
C THR A 96 0.79 -2.80 28.83
N GLY A 97 1.73 -3.20 27.95
CA GLY A 97 1.37 -3.92 26.72
C GLY A 97 0.58 -5.20 27.01
N ARG A 98 0.97 -5.92 28.08
CA ARG A 98 0.29 -7.13 28.54
C ARG A 98 -1.13 -6.84 29.03
N ASP A 99 -1.30 -5.84 29.88
CA ASP A 99 -2.61 -5.48 30.42
C ASP A 99 -3.56 -5.02 29.32
N PHE A 100 -3.06 -4.22 28.37
CA PHE A 100 -3.82 -3.78 27.21
C PHE A 100 -4.37 -4.96 26.43
N LEU A 101 -3.52 -5.92 26.03
CA LEU A 101 -3.97 -7.10 25.28
C LEU A 101 -4.94 -7.97 26.07
N GLN A 102 -4.68 -8.21 27.36
CA GLN A 102 -5.60 -8.97 28.21
C GLN A 102 -6.97 -8.30 28.31
N LEU A 103 -7.00 -6.97 28.46
CA LEU A 103 -8.25 -6.21 28.45
C LEU A 103 -9.00 -6.35 27.13
N GLN A 104 -8.29 -6.21 25.99
CA GLN A 104 -8.90 -6.42 24.66
C GLN A 104 -9.50 -7.82 24.57
N GLY A 105 -8.79 -8.86 24.97
CA GLY A 105 -9.32 -10.24 24.95
C GLY A 105 -10.60 -10.38 25.76
N VAL A 106 -10.65 -9.82 26.97
CA VAL A 106 -11.86 -9.84 27.82
C VAL A 106 -13.01 -9.08 27.17
N LEU A 107 -12.76 -7.94 26.53
CA LEU A 107 -13.78 -7.16 25.82
C LEU A 107 -14.34 -7.91 24.61
N TYR A 108 -13.54 -8.74 23.94
CA TYR A 108 -13.99 -9.67 22.89
C TYR A 108 -14.66 -10.94 23.42
N GLY A 109 -14.73 -11.11 24.76
CA GLY A 109 -15.43 -12.22 25.40
C GLY A 109 -14.56 -13.43 25.71
N LEU A 110 -13.23 -13.33 25.61
CA LEU A 110 -12.32 -14.39 26.03
C LEU A 110 -12.31 -14.51 27.56
N HIS A 111 -12.24 -15.76 28.06
CA HIS A 111 -12.04 -15.98 29.48
C HIS A 111 -10.65 -15.45 29.91
N ARG A 112 -10.50 -14.92 31.13
CA ARG A 112 -9.24 -14.28 31.62
C ARG A 112 -7.99 -15.14 31.41
N ARG A 113 -8.10 -16.46 31.63
CA ARG A 113 -6.96 -17.39 31.42
C ARG A 113 -6.57 -17.49 29.96
N GLU A 114 -7.54 -17.51 29.06
CA GLU A 114 -7.34 -17.55 27.60
C GLU A 114 -6.81 -16.22 27.09
N ALA A 115 -7.38 -15.09 27.51
CA ALA A 115 -6.90 -13.76 27.18
C ALA A 115 -5.42 -13.57 27.57
N ARG A 116 -5.01 -14.09 28.75
CA ARG A 116 -3.61 -14.04 29.16
C ARG A 116 -2.70 -14.85 28.24
N ARG A 117 -3.06 -16.12 27.97
CA ARG A 117 -2.29 -16.99 27.07
C ARG A 117 -2.17 -16.35 25.66
N ARG A 118 -3.27 -15.86 25.13
CA ARG A 118 -3.30 -15.22 23.80
C ARG A 118 -2.49 -13.91 23.78
N ALA A 119 -2.50 -13.12 24.83
CA ALA A 119 -1.68 -11.92 24.97
C ALA A 119 -0.18 -12.26 24.89
N ASP A 120 0.26 -13.33 25.60
CA ASP A 120 1.67 -13.75 25.55
C ASP A 120 2.08 -14.20 24.13
N GLU A 121 1.24 -14.98 23.45
CA GLU A 121 1.46 -15.41 22.05
C GLU A 121 1.54 -14.22 21.07
N LEU A 122 0.69 -13.22 21.25
CA LEU A 122 0.68 -12.04 20.38
C LEU A 122 1.84 -11.10 20.67
N LEU A 123 2.26 -10.96 21.95
CA LEU A 123 3.45 -10.20 22.30
C LEU A 123 4.72 -10.79 21.65
N GLU A 124 4.83 -12.12 21.65
CA GLU A 124 5.90 -12.83 20.95
C GLU A 124 5.82 -12.61 19.45
N LEU A 125 4.62 -12.75 18.86
CA LEU A 125 4.38 -12.56 17.43
C LEU A 125 4.82 -11.18 16.94
N VAL A 126 4.56 -10.11 17.73
CA VAL A 126 4.92 -8.74 17.35
C VAL A 126 6.27 -8.29 17.92
N GLY A 127 7.04 -9.19 18.56
CA GLY A 127 8.38 -8.93 19.09
C GLY A 127 8.40 -7.91 20.21
N LEU A 128 7.40 -7.94 21.11
CA LEU A 128 7.26 -7.05 22.26
C LEU A 128 7.32 -7.77 23.61
N GLU A 129 7.66 -9.07 23.63
CA GLU A 129 7.70 -9.90 24.84
C GLU A 129 8.61 -9.32 25.93
N LYS A 130 9.75 -8.73 25.55
CA LYS A 130 10.76 -8.17 26.50
C LYS A 130 10.30 -6.87 27.15
N VAL A 131 9.33 -6.18 26.58
CA VAL A 131 8.81 -4.89 27.04
C VAL A 131 7.35 -4.97 27.43
N ALA A 132 6.78 -6.18 27.47
CA ALA A 132 5.36 -6.44 27.72
C ALA A 132 4.82 -5.79 28.99
N ASP A 133 5.64 -5.72 30.04
CA ASP A 133 5.28 -5.19 31.36
C ASP A 133 5.68 -3.71 31.56
N GLN A 134 6.20 -3.07 30.49
CA GLN A 134 6.43 -1.62 30.46
C GLN A 134 5.17 -0.88 30.00
N ARG A 135 5.01 0.37 30.46
CA ARG A 135 3.88 1.21 30.04
C ARG A 135 3.96 1.54 28.55
N ILE A 136 2.84 1.46 27.84
CA ILE A 136 2.73 1.78 26.43
C ILE A 136 3.16 3.23 26.14
N GLY A 137 2.97 4.15 27.10
CA GLY A 137 3.46 5.52 27.02
C GLY A 137 4.97 5.64 26.77
N THR A 138 5.77 4.61 27.10
CA THR A 138 7.23 4.58 26.86
C THR A 138 7.61 3.91 25.53
N TYR A 139 6.64 3.37 24.79
CA TYR A 139 6.88 2.68 23.51
C TYR A 139 7.20 3.69 22.39
N SER A 140 8.07 3.28 21.47
CA SER A 140 8.26 4.02 20.21
C SER A 140 6.97 3.96 19.36
N GLY A 141 6.86 4.83 18.34
CA GLY A 141 5.72 4.82 17.43
C GLY A 141 5.50 3.45 16.78
N GLY A 142 6.56 2.79 16.31
CA GLY A 142 6.50 1.44 15.74
C GLY A 142 6.08 0.38 16.78
N MET A 143 6.50 0.48 18.03
CA MET A 143 6.06 -0.43 19.11
C MET A 143 4.59 -0.21 19.43
N ARG A 144 4.12 1.04 19.50
CA ARG A 144 2.70 1.37 19.71
C ARG A 144 1.84 0.81 18.58
N ARG A 145 2.29 0.92 17.32
CA ARG A 145 1.56 0.37 16.18
C ARG A 145 1.50 -1.16 16.22
N ARG A 146 2.59 -1.81 16.60
CA ARG A 146 2.63 -3.28 16.75
C ARG A 146 1.70 -3.80 17.83
N ILE A 147 1.63 -3.14 18.99
CA ILE A 147 0.71 -3.55 20.06
C ILE A 147 -0.76 -3.30 19.71
N ASP A 148 -1.06 -2.24 18.96
CA ASP A 148 -2.41 -1.94 18.44
C ASP A 148 -2.88 -3.04 17.46
N ILE A 149 -2.02 -3.45 16.52
CA ILE A 149 -2.28 -4.57 15.61
C ILE A 149 -2.46 -5.89 16.38
N ALA A 150 -1.64 -6.14 17.40
CA ALA A 150 -1.79 -7.30 18.26
C ALA A 150 -3.15 -7.29 19.00
N GLY A 151 -3.61 -6.12 19.44
CA GLY A 151 -4.94 -5.93 20.02
C GLY A 151 -6.07 -6.31 19.06
N ALA A 152 -5.95 -5.94 17.79
CA ALA A 152 -6.90 -6.30 16.75
C ALA A 152 -6.94 -7.80 16.43
N LEU A 153 -5.88 -8.55 16.78
CA LEU A 153 -5.76 -10.00 16.57
C LEU A 153 -6.20 -10.85 17.78
N MET A 154 -6.60 -10.22 18.90
CA MET A 154 -6.86 -10.92 20.16
C MET A 154 -7.95 -12.01 20.06
N HIS A 155 -8.97 -11.79 19.25
CA HIS A 155 -10.14 -12.67 19.11
C HIS A 155 -10.06 -13.59 17.89
N ASP A 156 -8.86 -13.73 17.28
CA ASP A 156 -8.59 -14.59 16.13
C ASP A 156 -9.48 -14.29 14.91
N PRO A 157 -9.44 -13.05 14.37
CA PRO A 157 -10.32 -12.65 13.29
C PRO A 157 -9.97 -13.33 11.96
N ASP A 158 -10.99 -13.53 11.10
CA ASP A 158 -10.82 -14.04 9.73
C ASP A 158 -10.17 -12.96 8.81
N ILE A 159 -10.44 -11.67 9.12
CA ILE A 159 -9.93 -10.52 8.35
C ILE A 159 -9.33 -9.49 9.30
N LEU A 160 -8.16 -8.97 8.92
CA LEU A 160 -7.52 -7.84 9.58
C LEU A 160 -7.58 -6.60 8.68
N PHE A 161 -8.20 -5.53 9.17
CA PHE A 161 -8.21 -4.22 8.53
C PHE A 161 -7.11 -3.33 9.11
N LEU A 162 -6.25 -2.77 8.24
CA LEU A 162 -5.14 -1.90 8.59
C LEU A 162 -5.25 -0.57 7.85
N ASP A 163 -5.59 0.49 8.57
CA ASP A 163 -5.66 1.83 7.98
C ASP A 163 -4.31 2.54 8.11
N GLU A 164 -3.61 2.67 6.99
CA GLU A 164 -2.29 3.31 6.88
C GLU A 164 -1.27 2.83 7.95
N PRO A 165 -0.92 1.52 7.98
CA PRO A 165 -0.22 0.90 9.10
C PRO A 165 1.18 1.44 9.37
N THR A 166 1.83 2.06 8.37
CA THR A 166 3.22 2.54 8.49
C THR A 166 3.37 4.06 8.40
N VAL A 167 2.27 4.79 8.31
CA VAL A 167 2.30 6.27 8.30
C VAL A 167 2.88 6.79 9.61
N GLY A 168 3.81 7.76 9.51
CA GLY A 168 4.47 8.37 10.65
C GLY A 168 5.61 7.54 11.27
N LEU A 169 5.93 6.36 10.72
CA LEU A 169 7.09 5.58 11.13
C LEU A 169 8.35 6.02 10.37
N ASP A 170 9.47 5.98 11.08
CA ASP A 170 10.79 6.11 10.45
C ASP A 170 11.08 4.92 9.50
N PRO A 171 12.02 5.04 8.55
CA PRO A 171 12.28 4.00 7.55
C PRO A 171 12.61 2.62 8.15
N GLN A 172 13.37 2.57 9.24
CA GLN A 172 13.76 1.32 9.88
C GLN A 172 12.55 0.65 10.56
N SER A 173 11.74 1.42 11.29
CA SER A 173 10.50 0.95 11.91
C SER A 173 9.47 0.48 10.86
N ARG A 174 9.43 1.12 9.68
CA ARG A 174 8.57 0.74 8.57
C ARG A 174 8.95 -0.64 8.02
N ILE A 175 10.23 -0.87 7.74
CA ILE A 175 10.72 -2.18 7.27
C ILE A 175 10.40 -3.27 8.28
N ALA A 176 10.69 -3.04 9.56
CA ALA A 176 10.37 -3.99 10.62
C ALA A 176 8.86 -4.28 10.71
N MET A 177 8.01 -3.26 10.50
CA MET A 177 6.56 -3.45 10.45
C MET A 177 6.14 -4.33 9.28
N TRP A 178 6.69 -4.12 8.08
CA TRP A 178 6.39 -4.98 6.92
C TRP A 178 6.76 -6.45 7.19
N GLU A 179 7.93 -6.72 7.78
CA GLU A 179 8.34 -8.07 8.16
C GLU A 179 7.36 -8.73 9.15
N HIS A 180 6.86 -7.97 10.13
CA HIS A 180 5.82 -8.46 11.04
C HIS A 180 4.51 -8.75 10.31
N LEU A 181 4.07 -7.85 9.42
CA LEU A 181 2.85 -8.07 8.63
C LEU A 181 2.99 -9.29 7.72
N GLU A 182 4.12 -9.46 7.02
CA GLU A 182 4.39 -10.64 6.20
C GLU A 182 4.26 -11.94 7.00
N SER A 183 4.68 -11.95 8.28
CA SER A 183 4.55 -13.11 9.15
C SER A 183 3.10 -13.49 9.47
N LEU A 184 2.16 -12.55 9.41
CA LEU A 184 0.72 -12.82 9.59
C LEU A 184 0.13 -13.61 8.42
N ASN A 185 0.64 -13.41 7.20
CA ASN A 185 0.17 -14.11 6.01
C ASN A 185 0.38 -15.64 6.10
N THR A 186 1.42 -16.07 6.81
CA THR A 186 1.71 -17.50 7.01
C THR A 186 0.65 -18.22 7.86
N LYS A 187 -0.24 -17.48 8.53
CA LYS A 187 -1.31 -17.99 9.40
C LYS A 187 -2.68 -18.05 8.72
N GLY A 188 -2.77 -17.72 7.41
CA GLY A 188 -4.03 -17.78 6.66
C GLY A 188 -5.00 -16.63 6.93
N VAL A 189 -4.56 -15.55 7.59
CA VAL A 189 -5.39 -14.35 7.83
C VAL A 189 -5.50 -13.54 6.56
N THR A 190 -6.72 -13.14 6.18
CA THR A 190 -6.93 -12.16 5.11
C THR A 190 -6.64 -10.77 5.65
N VAL A 191 -5.81 -9.99 4.96
CA VAL A 191 -5.48 -8.61 5.35
C VAL A 191 -5.94 -7.63 4.28
N LEU A 192 -6.74 -6.65 4.65
CA LEU A 192 -7.05 -5.50 3.82
C LEU A 192 -6.37 -4.28 4.40
N LEU A 193 -5.46 -3.68 3.65
CA LEU A 193 -4.75 -2.48 4.09
C LEU A 193 -5.05 -1.28 3.18
N THR A 194 -5.07 -0.09 3.77
CA THR A 194 -5.02 1.15 3.01
C THR A 194 -3.63 1.74 3.10
N THR A 195 -3.14 2.32 2.03
CA THR A 195 -1.85 3.00 2.02
C THR A 195 -1.77 4.08 0.95
N GLN A 196 -0.90 5.05 1.17
CA GLN A 196 -0.41 5.97 0.15
C GLN A 196 1.06 5.68 -0.22
N VAL A 197 1.67 4.68 0.43
CA VAL A 197 3.07 4.29 0.22
C VAL A 197 3.13 3.17 -0.82
N MET A 198 3.64 3.50 -2.03
CA MET A 198 3.69 2.57 -3.16
C MET A 198 4.52 1.32 -2.85
N GLU A 199 5.66 1.50 -2.15
CA GLU A 199 6.54 0.39 -1.75
C GLU A 199 5.84 -0.59 -0.82
N GLU A 200 4.97 -0.11 0.07
CA GLU A 200 4.18 -0.96 0.97
C GLU A 200 3.21 -1.84 0.20
N ALA A 201 2.47 -1.23 -0.74
CA ALA A 201 1.54 -1.94 -1.59
C ALA A 201 2.26 -2.97 -2.49
N ASP A 202 3.39 -2.57 -3.10
CA ASP A 202 4.19 -3.42 -3.97
C ASP A 202 4.80 -4.63 -3.23
N ARG A 203 5.22 -4.43 -1.98
CA ARG A 203 5.84 -5.46 -1.16
C ARG A 203 4.86 -6.45 -0.56
N LEU A 204 3.75 -5.94 -0.01
CA LEU A 204 2.85 -6.74 0.82
C LEU A 204 1.67 -7.33 0.05
N CYS A 205 1.12 -6.59 -0.94
CA CYS A 205 -0.16 -6.93 -1.53
C CYS A 205 -0.04 -7.91 -2.71
N ARG A 206 -0.91 -8.91 -2.73
CA ARG A 206 -1.10 -9.77 -3.90
C ARG A 206 -1.96 -9.09 -4.96
N GLU A 207 -2.95 -8.32 -4.50
CA GLU A 207 -3.84 -7.53 -5.34
C GLU A 207 -4.00 -6.13 -4.76
N ILE A 208 -4.13 -5.16 -5.65
CA ILE A 208 -4.25 -3.74 -5.33
C ILE A 208 -5.44 -3.16 -6.10
N ALA A 209 -6.24 -2.35 -5.43
CA ALA A 209 -7.15 -1.42 -6.07
C ALA A 209 -6.61 0.01 -5.89
N ILE A 210 -6.31 0.68 -6.99
CA ILE A 210 -5.91 2.09 -6.99
C ILE A 210 -7.18 2.92 -7.01
N ILE A 211 -7.34 3.73 -5.94
CA ILE A 211 -8.53 4.58 -5.77
C ILE A 211 -8.13 6.05 -5.87
N ASP A 212 -8.88 6.81 -6.64
CA ASP A 212 -8.76 8.27 -6.76
C ASP A 212 -10.14 8.92 -6.89
N HIS A 213 -10.36 10.03 -6.16
CA HIS A 213 -11.64 10.74 -6.14
C HIS A 213 -12.88 9.82 -5.98
N GLY A 214 -12.78 8.84 -5.09
CA GLY A 214 -13.86 7.90 -4.79
C GLY A 214 -14.11 6.82 -5.83
N LYS A 215 -13.26 6.66 -6.84
CA LYS A 215 -13.37 5.66 -7.90
C LYS A 215 -12.15 4.76 -7.97
N ILE A 216 -12.35 3.48 -8.27
CA ILE A 216 -11.24 2.59 -8.61
C ILE A 216 -10.82 2.90 -10.05
N VAL A 217 -9.57 3.34 -10.22
CA VAL A 217 -8.99 3.73 -11.52
C VAL A 217 -8.15 2.61 -12.15
N ALA A 218 -7.63 1.69 -11.34
CA ALA A 218 -6.93 0.49 -11.79
C ALA A 218 -6.99 -0.58 -10.70
N GLY A 219 -6.90 -1.86 -11.08
CA GLY A 219 -6.86 -2.98 -10.15
C GLY A 219 -6.16 -4.19 -10.74
N GLY A 220 -5.53 -4.99 -9.88
CA GLY A 220 -4.81 -6.21 -10.23
C GLY A 220 -3.59 -6.45 -9.35
N SER A 221 -2.76 -7.43 -9.72
CA SER A 221 -1.49 -7.64 -9.02
C SER A 221 -0.51 -6.50 -9.30
N PRO A 222 0.42 -6.19 -8.37
CA PRO A 222 1.46 -5.18 -8.59
C PRO A 222 2.20 -5.40 -9.93
N GLU A 223 2.56 -6.64 -10.23
CA GLU A 223 3.26 -7.00 -11.46
C GLU A 223 2.40 -6.72 -12.71
N SER A 224 1.11 -7.07 -12.69
CA SER A 224 0.20 -6.85 -13.81
C SER A 224 -0.03 -5.35 -14.06
N LEU A 225 -0.16 -4.57 -12.98
CA LEU A 225 -0.32 -3.12 -13.04
C LEU A 225 0.92 -2.45 -13.63
N LYS A 226 2.12 -2.81 -13.15
CA LYS A 226 3.41 -2.30 -13.67
C LYS A 226 3.61 -2.68 -15.14
N ALA A 227 3.32 -3.92 -15.53
CA ALA A 227 3.39 -4.35 -16.92
C ALA A 227 2.43 -3.58 -17.85
N GLY A 228 1.29 -3.12 -17.31
CA GLY A 228 0.31 -2.30 -18.05
C GLY A 228 0.79 -0.88 -18.36
N VAL A 229 1.79 -0.35 -17.62
CA VAL A 229 2.33 1.01 -17.87
C VAL A 229 3.31 1.02 -19.04
N GLY A 230 4.15 -0.02 -19.13
CA GLY A 230 5.17 -0.17 -20.14
C GLY A 230 6.13 -1.30 -19.79
N GLY A 231 7.09 -1.57 -20.66
CA GLY A 231 8.18 -2.51 -20.37
C GLY A 231 9.26 -1.90 -19.49
N ASP A 232 10.23 -2.75 -19.10
CA ASP A 232 11.46 -2.27 -18.47
C ASP A 232 12.22 -1.34 -19.41
N VAL A 233 12.81 -0.28 -18.89
CA VAL A 233 13.62 0.67 -19.67
C VAL A 233 15.09 0.37 -19.40
N VAL A 234 15.81 -0.12 -20.41
CA VAL A 234 17.26 -0.28 -20.37
C VAL A 234 17.90 1.02 -20.84
N GLN A 235 18.47 1.77 -19.89
CA GLN A 235 19.22 2.98 -20.18
C GLN A 235 20.69 2.60 -20.47
N ILE A 236 21.18 2.97 -21.63
CA ILE A 236 22.54 2.70 -22.10
C ILE A 236 23.23 4.04 -22.34
N VAL A 237 24.21 4.36 -21.52
CA VAL A 237 25.08 5.53 -21.70
C VAL A 237 26.25 5.10 -22.58
N LEU A 238 26.50 5.88 -23.64
CA LEU A 238 27.59 5.60 -24.57
C LEU A 238 28.87 6.37 -24.19
N SER A 239 30.02 5.71 -24.21
CA SER A 239 31.30 6.35 -23.93
C SER A 239 31.67 7.27 -25.09
N GLY A 240 32.00 8.55 -24.80
CA GLY A 240 32.40 9.53 -25.80
C GLY A 240 31.25 10.34 -26.41
N ALA A 241 30.03 10.19 -25.89
CA ALA A 241 28.88 10.98 -26.36
C ALA A 241 28.81 12.41 -25.80
N THR A 242 29.70 12.78 -24.87
CA THR A 242 29.69 14.06 -24.17
C THR A 242 30.33 15.24 -24.95
N ASP A 243 31.06 15.00 -26.04
CA ASP A 243 31.89 16.01 -26.71
C ASP A 243 31.39 16.42 -28.12
N GLY A 244 30.05 16.49 -28.33
CA GLY A 244 29.50 16.98 -29.61
C GLY A 244 29.53 15.97 -30.77
N VAL A 245 30.09 14.80 -30.56
CA VAL A 245 30.07 13.64 -31.51
C VAL A 245 28.92 12.67 -31.18
N GLY A 246 28.18 12.94 -30.10
CA GLY A 246 27.19 12.05 -29.51
C GLY A 246 25.98 11.70 -30.39
N ASP A 247 25.51 12.64 -31.22
CA ASP A 247 24.32 12.42 -32.05
C ASP A 247 24.51 11.29 -33.08
N GLY A 248 25.71 11.14 -33.62
CA GLY A 248 26.05 10.06 -34.56
C GLY A 248 26.05 8.67 -33.90
N LEU A 249 26.65 8.56 -32.72
CA LEU A 249 26.72 7.31 -31.95
C LEU A 249 25.36 6.89 -31.42
N ASN A 250 24.55 7.85 -30.90
CA ASN A 250 23.20 7.58 -30.45
C ASN A 250 22.32 7.06 -31.61
N GLY A 251 22.37 7.70 -32.79
CA GLY A 251 21.61 7.27 -33.96
C GLY A 251 21.99 5.88 -34.47
N GLU A 252 23.28 5.52 -34.41
CA GLU A 252 23.75 4.18 -34.79
C GLU A 252 23.28 3.13 -33.77
N ALA A 253 23.46 3.37 -32.48
CA ALA A 253 22.98 2.49 -31.42
C ALA A 253 21.47 2.28 -31.52
N GLU A 254 20.70 3.35 -31.70
CA GLU A 254 19.25 3.31 -31.86
C GLU A 254 18.85 2.42 -33.08
N ARG A 255 19.48 2.61 -34.22
CA ARG A 255 19.21 1.83 -35.44
C ARG A 255 19.47 0.35 -35.24
N LEU A 256 20.56 -0.02 -34.59
CA LEU A 256 20.95 -1.40 -34.31
C LEU A 256 19.96 -2.08 -33.35
N VAL A 257 19.63 -1.40 -32.27
CA VAL A 257 18.75 -1.93 -31.22
C VAL A 257 17.31 -2.08 -31.71
N ARG A 258 16.78 -1.16 -32.51
CA ARG A 258 15.43 -1.24 -33.09
C ARG A 258 15.18 -2.48 -33.94
N GLN A 259 16.21 -3.11 -34.46
CA GLN A 259 16.08 -4.33 -35.26
C GLN A 259 15.78 -5.58 -34.42
N ARG A 260 15.86 -5.50 -33.08
CA ARG A 260 15.60 -6.61 -32.18
C ARG A 260 14.10 -6.76 -31.93
N GLY A 261 13.53 -7.93 -32.23
CA GLY A 261 12.10 -8.20 -32.17
C GLY A 261 11.46 -8.10 -30.76
N TYR A 262 12.28 -8.07 -29.69
CA TYR A 262 11.81 -7.89 -28.32
C TYR A 262 11.79 -6.42 -27.86
N VAL A 263 12.35 -5.51 -28.67
CA VAL A 263 12.38 -4.06 -28.39
C VAL A 263 11.03 -3.45 -28.78
N GLN A 264 10.43 -2.72 -27.85
CA GLN A 264 9.15 -2.04 -28.04
C GLN A 264 9.35 -0.61 -28.53
N GLU A 265 10.29 0.11 -27.90
CA GLU A 265 10.58 1.51 -28.20
C GLU A 265 12.06 1.81 -27.91
N VAL A 266 12.64 2.74 -28.66
CA VAL A 266 13.98 3.27 -28.42
C VAL A 266 13.91 4.79 -28.56
N ASN A 267 14.41 5.49 -27.53
CA ASN A 267 14.49 6.93 -27.48
C ASN A 267 15.93 7.36 -27.22
N SER A 268 16.42 8.37 -27.96
CA SER A 268 17.67 9.02 -27.67
C SER A 268 17.55 9.86 -26.38
N VAL A 269 18.54 9.75 -25.51
CA VAL A 269 18.66 10.52 -24.26
C VAL A 269 20.06 11.16 -24.20
N ASP A 270 20.25 12.11 -23.27
CA ASP A 270 21.56 12.75 -23.10
C ASP A 270 22.65 11.68 -22.85
N GLY A 271 23.60 11.62 -23.78
CA GLY A 271 24.75 10.70 -23.72
C GLY A 271 24.45 9.23 -24.01
N GLY A 272 23.27 8.88 -24.61
CA GLY A 272 22.94 7.48 -24.89
C GLY A 272 21.54 7.23 -25.42
N ILE A 273 21.04 6.02 -25.16
CA ILE A 273 19.69 5.56 -25.56
C ILE A 273 18.94 4.93 -24.40
N ALA A 274 17.61 5.07 -24.42
CA ALA A 274 16.67 4.40 -23.54
C ALA A 274 15.86 3.38 -24.38
N VAL A 275 15.97 2.11 -24.01
CA VAL A 275 15.36 0.98 -24.75
C VAL A 275 14.26 0.36 -23.91
N THR A 276 13.01 0.45 -24.36
CA THR A 276 11.88 -0.19 -23.70
C THR A 276 11.73 -1.63 -24.17
N VAL A 277 11.72 -2.57 -23.24
CA VAL A 277 11.63 -4.02 -23.49
C VAL A 277 10.74 -4.70 -22.45
N LYS A 278 10.17 -5.87 -22.77
CA LYS A 278 9.31 -6.61 -21.81
C LYS A 278 10.05 -7.08 -20.56
N ASN A 279 11.32 -7.43 -20.68
CA ASN A 279 12.15 -7.91 -19.57
C ASN A 279 13.57 -7.40 -19.76
N GLY A 280 13.91 -6.33 -19.05
CA GLY A 280 15.19 -5.65 -19.15
C GLY A 280 16.36 -6.55 -18.78
N SER A 281 16.25 -7.31 -17.69
CA SER A 281 17.32 -8.20 -17.23
C SER A 281 17.65 -9.30 -18.25
N ALA A 282 16.66 -9.80 -18.96
CA ALA A 282 16.86 -10.80 -20.02
C ALA A 282 17.41 -10.18 -21.33
N ALA A 283 17.08 -8.92 -21.60
CA ALA A 283 17.52 -8.21 -22.81
C ALA A 283 18.97 -7.70 -22.71
N VAL A 284 19.44 -7.38 -21.51
CA VAL A 284 20.78 -6.78 -21.28
C VAL A 284 21.93 -7.55 -21.94
N PRO A 285 22.07 -8.89 -21.79
CA PRO A 285 23.19 -9.61 -22.40
C PRO A 285 23.23 -9.50 -23.93
N ASP A 286 22.07 -9.56 -24.60
CA ASP A 286 21.98 -9.42 -26.05
C ASP A 286 22.26 -7.99 -26.52
N LEU A 287 21.71 -6.99 -25.81
CA LEU A 287 21.96 -5.56 -26.11
C LEU A 287 23.45 -5.20 -25.98
N VAL A 288 24.08 -5.64 -24.91
CA VAL A 288 25.54 -5.42 -24.71
C VAL A 288 26.36 -6.15 -25.76
N GLY A 289 26.03 -7.41 -26.05
CA GLY A 289 26.71 -8.21 -27.07
C GLY A 289 26.59 -7.60 -28.47
N LEU A 290 25.39 -7.12 -28.83
CA LEU A 290 25.14 -6.43 -30.10
C LEU A 290 26.03 -5.17 -30.23
N LEU A 291 25.92 -4.26 -29.25
CA LEU A 291 26.66 -2.99 -29.28
C LEU A 291 28.17 -3.21 -29.29
N HIS A 292 28.66 -4.20 -28.54
CA HIS A 292 30.08 -4.57 -28.55
C HIS A 292 30.55 -5.10 -29.91
N THR A 293 29.74 -5.96 -30.56
CA THR A 293 30.07 -6.52 -31.88
C THR A 293 30.15 -5.44 -32.95
N GLU A 294 29.24 -4.47 -32.88
CA GLU A 294 29.17 -3.31 -33.80
C GLU A 294 30.11 -2.16 -33.39
N ARG A 295 30.97 -2.37 -32.37
CA ARG A 295 31.95 -1.41 -31.87
C ARG A 295 31.36 -0.10 -31.34
N VAL A 296 30.11 -0.12 -30.86
CA VAL A 296 29.50 0.99 -30.15
C VAL A 296 29.94 0.93 -28.68
N PRO A 297 30.68 1.95 -28.18
CA PRO A 297 31.28 1.89 -26.86
C PRO A 297 30.22 2.15 -25.78
N VAL A 298 29.91 1.16 -24.96
CA VAL A 298 29.02 1.24 -23.80
C VAL A 298 29.78 1.72 -22.58
N GLY A 299 29.42 2.83 -22.00
CA GLY A 299 29.98 3.40 -20.77
C GLY A 299 29.34 2.83 -19.51
N SER A 300 28.03 2.87 -19.45
CA SER A 300 27.26 2.27 -18.36
C SER A 300 25.89 1.81 -18.86
N LEU A 301 25.28 0.89 -18.07
CA LEU A 301 23.96 0.38 -18.34
C LEU A 301 23.19 0.27 -17.03
N SER A 302 21.93 0.68 -17.05
CA SER A 302 20.99 0.49 -15.94
C SER A 302 19.64 0.00 -16.46
N VAL A 303 18.95 -0.79 -15.61
CA VAL A 303 17.60 -1.26 -15.91
C VAL A 303 16.63 -0.57 -14.94
N VAL A 304 15.77 0.25 -15.48
CA VAL A 304 14.70 0.94 -14.73
C VAL A 304 13.40 0.17 -14.97
N ARG A 305 12.82 -0.36 -13.91
CA ARG A 305 11.55 -1.04 -13.95
C ARG A 305 10.42 -0.08 -13.63
N PRO A 306 9.24 -0.23 -14.28
CA PRO A 306 8.08 0.53 -13.90
C PRO A 306 7.73 0.32 -12.42
N THR A 307 7.30 1.38 -11.77
CA THR A 307 6.88 1.41 -10.38
C THR A 307 5.36 1.57 -10.27
N LEU A 308 4.78 1.38 -9.10
CA LEU A 308 3.37 1.72 -8.87
C LEU A 308 3.14 3.24 -8.91
N ASP A 309 4.18 4.08 -8.68
CA ASP A 309 4.11 5.53 -8.93
C ASP A 309 3.83 5.83 -10.40
N ASP A 310 4.48 5.11 -11.32
CA ASP A 310 4.26 5.25 -12.77
C ASP A 310 2.83 4.79 -13.16
N VAL A 311 2.33 3.72 -12.54
CA VAL A 311 0.95 3.26 -12.72
C VAL A 311 -0.03 4.34 -12.30
N PHE A 312 0.16 4.90 -11.10
CA PHE A 312 -0.71 5.94 -10.56
C PHE A 312 -0.69 7.19 -11.46
N LEU A 313 0.52 7.65 -11.84
CA LEU A 313 0.69 8.81 -12.73
C LEU A 313 -0.02 8.60 -14.08
N LYS A 314 0.10 7.40 -14.67
CA LYS A 314 -0.57 7.07 -15.94
C LYS A 314 -2.09 7.18 -15.85
N HIS A 315 -2.69 6.71 -14.75
CA HIS A 315 -4.15 6.67 -14.61
C HIS A 315 -4.76 7.96 -14.10
N THR A 316 -4.01 8.78 -13.33
CA THR A 316 -4.53 10.00 -12.70
C THR A 316 -3.97 11.30 -13.30
N GLY A 317 -2.89 11.22 -14.06
CA GLY A 317 -2.18 12.38 -14.63
C GLY A 317 -1.37 13.18 -13.59
N ARG A 318 -1.24 12.72 -12.35
CA ARG A 318 -0.52 13.39 -11.25
C ARG A 318 0.20 12.40 -10.36
N ALA A 319 1.30 12.83 -9.72
CA ALA A 319 2.03 12.02 -8.75
C ALA A 319 1.43 12.18 -7.34
N ILE A 320 1.36 11.08 -6.54
CA ILE A 320 0.86 11.15 -5.16
C ILE A 320 1.67 12.13 -4.30
N ARG A 321 3.01 12.21 -4.51
CA ARG A 321 3.91 13.07 -3.71
C ARG A 321 3.69 14.57 -3.86
N ALA A 322 2.97 15.04 -4.88
CA ALA A 322 2.72 16.47 -5.10
C ALA A 322 1.72 17.07 -4.08
N GLU A 323 0.91 16.23 -3.40
CA GLU A 323 -0.09 16.71 -2.44
C GLU A 323 0.46 16.92 -1.03
N GLU A 324 1.57 16.28 -0.66
CA GLU A 324 2.23 16.53 0.64
C GLU A 324 2.90 17.91 0.75
N ALA A 325 3.28 18.51 -0.39
CA ALA A 325 3.94 19.82 -0.44
C ALA A 325 2.95 21.00 -0.35
N THR A 326 1.67 20.78 -0.58
CA THR A 326 0.61 21.79 -0.46
C THR A 326 -0.26 21.60 0.77
N GLY A 327 0.33 21.05 1.86
CA GLY A 327 -0.33 20.97 3.16
C GLY A 327 -0.92 22.34 3.50
N GLU A 328 -2.23 22.48 3.36
CA GLU A 328 -3.00 23.62 3.82
C GLU A 328 -2.64 23.87 5.29
N VAL A 329 -1.85 24.91 5.51
CA VAL A 329 -1.81 25.57 6.81
C VAL A 329 -3.26 26.03 7.03
N SER A 330 -3.99 25.22 7.78
CA SER A 330 -5.43 25.37 7.98
C SER A 330 -5.70 26.84 8.36
N ASP A 331 -6.70 27.44 7.72
CA ASP A 331 -7.18 28.81 8.00
C ASP A 331 -7.46 29.08 9.48
N THR A 332 -7.64 28.03 10.29
CA THR A 332 -7.73 28.08 11.76
C THR A 332 -6.50 28.65 12.45
N MET A 333 -5.29 28.44 11.91
CA MET A 333 -4.06 29.01 12.46
C MET A 333 -3.88 30.49 12.06
N ARG A 334 -4.40 30.89 10.91
CA ARG A 334 -4.42 32.30 10.49
C ARG A 334 -5.45 33.14 11.26
N GLN A 335 -6.55 32.55 11.68
CA GLN A 335 -7.54 33.22 12.54
C GLN A 335 -7.04 33.41 13.98
N SER A 336 -6.32 32.45 14.55
CA SER A 336 -5.77 32.57 15.91
C SER A 336 -4.64 33.59 16.03
N MET A 337 -3.88 33.84 14.95
CA MET A 337 -2.85 34.88 14.92
C MET A 337 -3.42 36.30 14.74
N ARG A 338 -4.62 36.46 14.13
CA ARG A 338 -5.28 37.78 14.01
C ARG A 338 -5.96 38.22 15.32
N LEU A 339 -6.33 37.29 16.20
CA LEU A 339 -6.92 37.61 17.51
C LEU A 339 -5.93 37.95 18.63
N ARG A 340 -4.61 37.74 18.40
CA ARG A 340 -3.55 38.13 19.34
C ARG A 340 -2.88 39.49 19.03
N ARG A 341 -3.38 40.23 18.04
CA ARG A 341 -2.90 41.58 17.66
C ARG A 341 -3.99 42.66 17.78
N ARG A 342 -4.95 42.48 18.69
CA ARG A 342 -5.82 43.57 19.15
C ARG A 342 -5.76 43.65 20.66
#